data_398d2d17d93db2bb1a4ba347d7383d0c
#
_entry.id   398d2d17d93db2bb1a4ba347d7383d0c
#
_cell.length_a   1.000
_cell.length_b   1.000
_cell.length_c   1.000
_cell.angle_alpha   90.00
_cell.angle_beta   90.00
_cell.angle_gamma   90.00
#
_symmetry.space_group_name_H-M   'P 1'
#
loop_
_entity.id
_entity.type
_entity.pdbx_description
1 polymer ?
#
loop_
_entity_poly.entity_id
_entity_poly.type
_entity_poly.pdbx_seq_one_letter_code
_entity_poly.pdbx_strand_id
1 'polypeptide(L)'
;DLNSLHIINMVGTRNATDYGTRICASFLRDLKTLCPDVLVVSGLAYGIDIHAHREALVNDLPTVGVLAHGLDRIYPYVHRKTAIDMLEKGGLLTEFLSGTNPDKHNFVSRNRIVAGMCDATVVIESAEKGGSLITAELAEGYHRDCFAFPGRINDEYSKGCNRLIRDNKASLLLSAEDLVQAMGWNIPTTSSEKVNVQRSLFLDL
;
A
#
# COMPACT_ATOMS: atom_id res chain seq x y z
N ASP A 1 -13.04 7.70 -5.11
CA ASP A 1 -12.53 8.69 -6.06
C ASP A 1 -11.05 8.41 -6.31
N LEU A 2 -10.66 8.20 -7.56
CA LEU A 2 -9.26 7.98 -7.94
C LEU A 2 -8.42 9.27 -7.92
N ASN A 3 -9.03 10.41 -7.66
CA ASN A 3 -8.35 11.69 -7.45
C ASN A 3 -8.09 11.99 -5.97
N SER A 4 -8.00 10.96 -5.13
CA SER A 4 -7.55 11.13 -3.74
C SER A 4 -6.19 11.82 -3.70
N LEU A 5 -6.01 12.71 -2.73
CA LEU A 5 -4.76 13.46 -2.58
C LEU A 5 -3.56 12.57 -2.28
N HIS A 6 -3.81 11.45 -1.61
CA HIS A 6 -2.79 10.50 -1.19
C HIS A 6 -3.22 9.08 -1.54
N ILE A 7 -2.42 8.38 -2.32
CA ILE A 7 -2.70 7.01 -2.77
C ILE A 7 -1.50 6.14 -2.45
N ILE A 8 -1.70 5.09 -1.66
CA ILE A 8 -0.68 4.10 -1.38
C ILE A 8 -1.01 2.76 -2.01
N ASN A 9 0.01 2.07 -2.48
CA ASN A 9 -0.05 0.67 -2.85
C ASN A 9 0.53 -0.18 -1.72
N MET A 10 -0.20 -1.18 -1.26
CA MET A 10 0.31 -2.18 -0.32
C MET A 10 0.43 -3.53 -1.02
N VAL A 11 1.64 -4.08 -1.01
CA VAL A 11 1.94 -5.35 -1.67
C VAL A 11 2.80 -6.26 -0.80
N GLY A 12 2.77 -7.55 -1.12
CA GLY A 12 3.64 -8.50 -0.44
C GLY A 12 3.48 -9.95 -0.90
N THR A 13 3.98 -10.85 -0.08
CA THR A 13 3.87 -12.29 -0.32
C THR A 13 2.42 -12.75 -0.30
N ARG A 14 2.12 -13.79 -1.11
CA ARG A 14 0.83 -14.48 -1.07
C ARG A 14 0.67 -15.36 0.17
N ASN A 15 1.76 -15.66 0.85
CA ASN A 15 1.81 -16.44 2.09
C ASN A 15 2.16 -15.51 3.27
N ALA A 16 1.28 -14.54 3.56
CA ALA A 16 1.48 -13.63 4.66
C ALA A 16 1.66 -14.38 5.98
N THR A 17 2.65 -13.95 6.76
CA THR A 17 2.88 -14.49 8.11
C THR A 17 2.07 -13.68 9.14
N ASP A 18 2.05 -14.16 10.38
CA ASP A 18 1.46 -13.39 11.49
C ASP A 18 2.15 -12.03 11.68
N TYR A 19 3.44 -11.93 11.34
CA TYR A 19 4.17 -10.66 11.36
C TYR A 19 3.60 -9.69 10.33
N GLY A 20 3.50 -10.12 9.07
CA GLY A 20 2.99 -9.29 7.99
C GLY A 20 1.53 -8.85 8.18
N THR A 21 0.68 -9.77 8.68
CA THR A 21 -0.73 -9.43 8.97
C THR A 21 -0.85 -8.41 10.10
N ARG A 22 -0.04 -8.52 11.17
CA ARG A 22 -0.01 -7.52 12.24
C ARG A 22 0.49 -6.17 11.76
N ILE A 23 1.51 -6.13 10.90
CA ILE A 23 1.98 -4.87 10.29
C ILE A 23 0.87 -4.24 9.47
N CYS A 24 0.18 -4.98 8.60
CA CYS A 24 -0.96 -4.44 7.83
C CYS A 24 -1.99 -3.77 8.76
N ALA A 25 -2.37 -4.46 9.85
CA ALA A 25 -3.38 -3.96 10.78
C ALA A 25 -2.92 -2.70 11.53
N SER A 26 -1.72 -2.72 12.13
CA SER A 26 -1.21 -1.56 12.87
C SER A 26 -0.95 -0.37 11.96
N PHE A 27 -0.31 -0.60 10.82
CA PHE A 27 0.05 0.45 9.87
C PHE A 27 -1.18 1.18 9.33
N LEU A 28 -2.23 0.46 8.89
CA LEU A 28 -3.44 1.09 8.35
C LEU A 28 -4.29 1.77 9.43
N ARG A 29 -4.35 1.22 10.64
CA ARG A 29 -4.98 1.88 11.77
C ARG A 29 -4.32 3.22 12.10
N ASP A 30 -3.00 3.23 12.17
CA ASP A 30 -2.23 4.43 12.52
C ASP A 30 -2.26 5.44 11.36
N LEU A 31 -2.20 4.95 10.11
CA LEU A 31 -2.31 5.78 8.91
C LEU A 31 -3.69 6.46 8.80
N LYS A 32 -4.78 5.78 9.20
CA LYS A 32 -6.12 6.41 9.28
C LYS A 32 -6.13 7.63 10.18
N THR A 33 -5.39 7.58 11.27
CA THR A 33 -5.31 8.72 12.22
C THR A 33 -4.54 9.89 11.61
N LEU A 34 -3.48 9.61 10.85
CA LEU A 34 -2.59 10.62 10.26
C LEU A 34 -3.11 11.18 8.93
N CYS A 35 -3.66 10.32 8.08
CA CYS A 35 -4.16 10.63 6.75
C CYS A 35 -5.54 9.96 6.54
N PRO A 36 -6.64 10.55 7.07
CA PRO A 36 -7.96 9.91 7.08
C PRO A 36 -8.52 9.54 5.72
N ASP A 37 -8.10 10.24 4.66
CA ASP A 37 -8.62 10.11 3.30
C ASP A 37 -7.64 9.40 2.35
N VAL A 38 -6.61 8.74 2.89
CA VAL A 38 -5.67 7.98 2.05
C VAL A 38 -6.38 6.83 1.36
N LEU A 39 -6.17 6.71 0.04
CA LEU A 39 -6.68 5.59 -0.75
C LEU A 39 -5.68 4.43 -0.72
N VAL A 40 -6.15 3.27 -0.29
CA VAL A 40 -5.35 2.04 -0.27
C VAL A 40 -5.61 1.24 -1.55
N VAL A 41 -4.57 1.00 -2.33
CA VAL A 41 -4.63 0.20 -3.56
C VAL A 41 -3.88 -1.10 -3.37
N SER A 42 -4.41 -2.20 -3.89
CA SER A 42 -3.72 -3.48 -3.95
C SER A 42 -4.31 -4.39 -5.02
N GLY A 43 -3.83 -5.63 -5.11
CA GLY A 43 -4.18 -6.55 -6.20
C GLY A 43 -5.27 -7.55 -5.90
N LEU A 44 -5.90 -7.53 -4.74
CA LEU A 44 -6.90 -8.53 -4.30
C LEU A 44 -6.37 -9.97 -4.29
N ALA A 45 -5.06 -10.18 -4.35
CA ALA A 45 -4.42 -11.49 -4.29
C ALA A 45 -4.43 -12.09 -2.88
N TYR A 46 -4.02 -13.36 -2.74
CA TYR A 46 -3.79 -13.97 -1.43
C TYR A 46 -2.71 -13.21 -0.65
N GLY A 47 -2.67 -13.39 0.66
CA GLY A 47 -1.65 -12.87 1.56
C GLY A 47 -1.79 -11.38 1.82
N ILE A 48 -0.74 -10.61 1.63
CA ILE A 48 -0.70 -9.19 2.01
C ILE A 48 -1.79 -8.37 1.33
N ASP A 49 -2.06 -8.59 0.04
CA ASP A 49 -3.05 -7.82 -0.71
C ASP A 49 -4.44 -7.87 -0.06
N ILE A 50 -4.93 -9.08 0.24
CA ILE A 50 -6.25 -9.24 0.87
C ILE A 50 -6.30 -8.70 2.29
N HIS A 51 -5.18 -8.82 3.04
CA HIS A 51 -5.10 -8.24 4.39
C HIS A 51 -5.11 -6.72 4.33
N ALA A 52 -4.41 -6.10 3.38
CA ALA A 52 -4.44 -4.66 3.17
C ALA A 52 -5.88 -4.15 2.89
N HIS A 53 -6.63 -4.82 2.01
CA HIS A 53 -8.02 -4.44 1.75
C HIS A 53 -8.92 -4.60 2.98
N ARG A 54 -8.82 -5.72 3.71
CA ARG A 54 -9.64 -5.97 4.90
C ARG A 54 -9.34 -4.96 6.01
N GLU A 55 -8.08 -4.68 6.25
CA GLU A 55 -7.69 -3.70 7.27
C GLU A 55 -8.05 -2.26 6.86
N ALA A 56 -7.99 -1.93 5.57
CA ALA A 56 -8.51 -0.66 5.08
C ALA A 56 -10.02 -0.51 5.38
N LEU A 57 -10.82 -1.55 5.09
CA LEU A 57 -12.25 -1.56 5.39
C LEU A 57 -12.54 -1.47 6.89
N VAL A 58 -11.80 -2.22 7.73
CA VAL A 58 -11.94 -2.17 9.19
C VAL A 58 -11.67 -0.78 9.74
N ASN A 59 -10.70 -0.08 9.18
CA ASN A 59 -10.31 1.27 9.59
C ASN A 59 -11.04 2.38 8.82
N ASP A 60 -12.09 2.06 8.07
CA ASP A 60 -12.88 3.04 7.32
C ASP A 60 -12.05 3.85 6.29
N LEU A 61 -11.04 3.22 5.71
CA LEU A 61 -10.23 3.77 4.61
C LEU A 61 -10.79 3.30 3.26
N PRO A 62 -10.86 4.19 2.25
CA PRO A 62 -11.22 3.80 0.90
C PRO A 62 -10.17 2.83 0.33
N THR A 63 -10.64 1.80 -0.40
CA THR A 63 -9.72 0.82 -0.97
C THR A 63 -10.14 0.36 -2.35
N VAL A 64 -9.17 0.26 -3.27
CA VAL A 64 -9.38 -0.16 -4.66
C VAL A 64 -8.56 -1.39 -4.99
N GLY A 65 -9.26 -2.43 -5.45
CA GLY A 65 -8.66 -3.65 -5.96
C GLY A 65 -8.41 -3.56 -7.46
N VAL A 66 -7.16 -3.58 -7.89
CA VAL A 66 -6.83 -3.67 -9.32
C VAL A 66 -6.79 -5.13 -9.72
N LEU A 67 -7.56 -5.53 -10.74
CA LEU A 67 -7.76 -6.92 -11.11
C LEU A 67 -6.91 -7.29 -12.34
N ALA A 68 -6.55 -8.57 -12.43
CA ALA A 68 -5.83 -9.15 -13.58
C ALA A 68 -6.76 -9.95 -14.52
N HIS A 69 -8.04 -9.61 -14.52
CA HIS A 69 -9.11 -10.27 -15.28
C HIS A 69 -10.29 -9.32 -15.46
N GLY A 70 -11.30 -9.70 -16.24
CA GLY A 70 -12.52 -8.91 -16.45
C GLY A 70 -13.38 -8.78 -15.17
N LEU A 71 -14.24 -7.76 -15.13
CA LEU A 71 -15.15 -7.50 -13.98
C LEU A 71 -16.29 -8.52 -13.85
N ASP A 72 -16.46 -9.44 -14.80
CA ASP A 72 -17.47 -10.49 -14.79
C ASP A 72 -17.24 -11.57 -13.74
N ARG A 73 -16.10 -11.57 -13.08
CA ARG A 73 -15.71 -12.55 -12.05
C ARG A 73 -14.83 -11.94 -10.98
N ILE A 74 -14.68 -12.65 -9.87
CA ILE A 74 -13.69 -12.33 -8.83
C ILE A 74 -12.72 -13.50 -8.68
N TYR A 75 -11.43 -13.21 -8.75
CA TYR A 75 -10.37 -14.17 -8.51
C TYR A 75 -9.34 -13.62 -7.50
N PRO A 76 -8.99 -14.41 -6.47
CA PRO A 76 -9.59 -15.69 -6.12
C PRO A 76 -11.04 -15.53 -5.58
N TYR A 77 -11.90 -16.50 -5.86
CA TYR A 77 -13.32 -16.42 -5.51
C TYR A 77 -13.58 -16.27 -4.00
N VAL A 78 -12.67 -16.80 -3.17
CA VAL A 78 -12.75 -16.68 -1.70
C VAL A 78 -12.70 -15.21 -1.22
N HIS A 79 -12.20 -14.29 -2.04
CA HIS A 79 -12.15 -12.87 -1.73
C HIS A 79 -13.40 -12.09 -2.17
N ARG A 80 -14.43 -12.80 -2.73
CA ARG A 80 -15.65 -12.17 -3.25
C ARG A 80 -16.37 -11.29 -2.23
N LYS A 81 -16.46 -11.73 -0.97
CA LYS A 81 -17.09 -10.93 0.09
C LYS A 81 -16.36 -9.60 0.27
N THR A 82 -15.04 -9.64 0.44
CA THR A 82 -14.22 -8.43 0.58
C THR A 82 -14.36 -7.52 -0.65
N ALA A 83 -14.36 -8.09 -1.87
CA ALA A 83 -14.56 -7.32 -3.10
C ALA A 83 -15.91 -6.59 -3.15
N ILE A 84 -16.98 -7.19 -2.61
CA ILE A 84 -18.30 -6.56 -2.50
C ILE A 84 -18.24 -5.43 -1.46
N ASP A 85 -17.70 -5.70 -0.28
CA ASP A 85 -17.59 -4.71 0.80
C ASP A 85 -16.79 -3.46 0.35
N MET A 86 -15.79 -3.63 -0.53
CA MET A 86 -15.01 -2.53 -1.10
C MET A 86 -15.83 -1.58 -1.98
N LEU A 87 -16.94 -2.03 -2.58
CA LEU A 87 -17.75 -1.20 -3.47
C LEU A 87 -18.45 -0.02 -2.76
N GLU A 88 -18.57 -0.08 -1.45
CA GLU A 88 -19.21 0.99 -0.67
C GLU A 88 -18.32 2.25 -0.56
N LYS A 89 -16.99 2.08 -0.43
CA LYS A 89 -16.04 3.19 -0.20
C LYS A 89 -14.82 3.19 -1.11
N GLY A 90 -14.80 2.31 -2.09
CA GLY A 90 -13.70 2.15 -3.01
C GLY A 90 -14.17 1.58 -4.33
N GLY A 91 -13.61 0.44 -4.73
CA GLY A 91 -14.04 -0.21 -5.95
C GLY A 91 -13.09 -1.26 -6.49
N LEU A 92 -13.43 -1.71 -7.68
CA LEU A 92 -12.62 -2.63 -8.46
C LEU A 92 -12.24 -1.97 -9.78
N LEU A 93 -10.98 -2.08 -10.17
CA LEU A 93 -10.43 -1.50 -11.39
C LEU A 93 -9.77 -2.61 -12.22
N THR A 94 -9.99 -2.57 -13.52
CA THR A 94 -9.29 -3.46 -14.47
C THR A 94 -9.15 -2.81 -15.84
N GLU A 95 -8.10 -3.16 -16.55
CA GLU A 95 -7.93 -2.86 -17.98
C GLU A 95 -8.40 -4.00 -18.89
N PHE A 96 -8.74 -5.15 -18.30
CA PHE A 96 -9.09 -6.35 -19.05
C PHE A 96 -10.59 -6.39 -19.36
N LEU A 97 -10.92 -6.79 -20.57
CA LEU A 97 -12.32 -6.96 -21.00
C LEU A 97 -13.00 -8.11 -20.25
N SER A 98 -14.32 -8.04 -20.15
CA SER A 98 -15.14 -9.16 -19.64
C SER A 98 -14.84 -10.45 -20.40
N GLY A 99 -14.80 -11.57 -19.68
CA GLY A 99 -14.40 -12.86 -20.23
C GLY A 99 -12.90 -13.15 -20.17
N THR A 100 -12.05 -12.15 -19.86
CA THR A 100 -10.61 -12.40 -19.67
C THR A 100 -10.33 -13.20 -18.41
N ASN A 101 -9.59 -14.30 -18.56
CA ASN A 101 -9.19 -15.18 -17.45
C ASN A 101 -8.02 -14.60 -16.63
N PRO A 102 -7.90 -14.99 -15.33
CA PRO A 102 -6.82 -14.56 -14.46
C PRO A 102 -5.53 -15.34 -14.73
N ASP A 103 -4.89 -15.11 -15.86
CA ASP A 103 -3.68 -15.78 -16.28
C ASP A 103 -2.43 -15.16 -15.64
N LYS A 104 -1.35 -15.98 -15.52
CA LYS A 104 -0.11 -15.54 -14.86
C LYS A 104 0.47 -14.26 -15.47
N HIS A 105 0.42 -14.12 -16.79
CA HIS A 105 0.90 -12.94 -17.50
C HIS A 105 0.11 -11.68 -17.13
N ASN A 106 -1.21 -11.79 -16.99
CA ASN A 106 -2.09 -10.68 -16.65
C ASN A 106 -1.79 -10.11 -15.25
N PHE A 107 -1.39 -10.97 -14.28
CA PHE A 107 -0.99 -10.50 -12.95
C PHE A 107 0.25 -9.61 -13.01
N VAL A 108 1.23 -9.98 -13.85
CA VAL A 108 2.44 -9.17 -14.02
C VAL A 108 2.12 -7.86 -14.73
N SER A 109 1.34 -7.91 -15.82
CA SER A 109 0.93 -6.72 -16.58
C SER A 109 0.14 -5.74 -15.70
N ARG A 110 -0.82 -6.24 -14.89
CA ARG A 110 -1.62 -5.43 -14.00
C ARG A 110 -0.78 -4.64 -12.98
N ASN A 111 0.33 -5.21 -12.49
CA ASN A 111 1.14 -4.57 -11.46
C ASN A 111 1.66 -3.19 -11.87
N ARG A 112 1.81 -2.92 -13.17
CA ARG A 112 2.17 -1.58 -13.65
C ARG A 112 1.12 -0.52 -13.33
N ILE A 113 -0.17 -0.90 -13.35
CA ILE A 113 -1.26 0.01 -13.00
C ILE A 113 -1.19 0.32 -11.50
N VAL A 114 -1.03 -0.71 -10.67
CA VAL A 114 -0.93 -0.55 -9.22
C VAL A 114 0.26 0.34 -8.86
N ALA A 115 1.44 0.09 -9.45
CA ALA A 115 2.64 0.87 -9.18
C ALA A 115 2.53 2.31 -9.70
N GLY A 116 1.96 2.51 -10.89
CA GLY A 116 1.93 3.82 -11.55
C GLY A 116 0.89 4.79 -10.99
N MET A 117 -0.25 4.28 -10.50
CA MET A 117 -1.33 5.13 -9.98
C MET A 117 -1.13 5.59 -8.54
N CYS A 118 -0.20 5.00 -7.80
CA CYS A 118 0.04 5.31 -6.39
C CYS A 118 1.21 6.27 -6.20
N ASP A 119 1.15 7.10 -5.18
CA ASP A 119 2.24 7.99 -4.79
C ASP A 119 3.38 7.18 -4.18
N ALA A 120 3.04 6.17 -3.38
CA ALA A 120 4.00 5.30 -2.72
C ALA A 120 3.61 3.82 -2.81
N THR A 121 4.61 2.95 -2.96
CA THR A 121 4.48 1.49 -2.83
C THR A 121 5.09 1.05 -1.50
N VAL A 122 4.29 0.35 -0.68
CA VAL A 122 4.69 -0.19 0.62
C VAL A 122 4.76 -1.72 0.52
N VAL A 123 5.96 -2.27 0.65
CA VAL A 123 6.20 -3.72 0.66
C VAL A 123 6.24 -4.23 2.09
N ILE A 124 5.27 -5.06 2.47
CA ILE A 124 5.13 -5.56 3.85
C ILE A 124 6.00 -6.79 4.08
N GLU A 125 5.90 -7.77 3.22
CA GLU A 125 6.69 -9.01 3.24
C GLU A 125 6.98 -9.46 1.81
N SER A 126 8.18 -9.94 1.55
CA SER A 126 8.54 -10.54 0.26
C SER A 126 9.62 -11.60 0.41
N ALA A 127 9.44 -12.73 -0.27
CA ALA A 127 10.54 -13.66 -0.50
C ALA A 127 11.58 -13.02 -1.43
N GLU A 128 12.77 -13.61 -1.48
CA GLU A 128 13.89 -13.15 -2.31
C GLU A 128 13.55 -13.05 -3.81
N LYS A 129 12.59 -13.89 -4.27
CA LYS A 129 12.05 -13.89 -5.64
C LYS A 129 10.52 -13.81 -5.59
N GLY A 130 9.99 -12.66 -5.16
CA GLY A 130 8.56 -12.45 -5.01
C GLY A 130 7.97 -11.53 -6.09
N GLY A 131 6.68 -11.69 -6.41
CA GLY A 131 5.97 -10.80 -7.34
C GLY A 131 5.88 -9.35 -6.85
N SER A 132 5.90 -9.12 -5.54
CA SER A 132 5.97 -7.80 -4.92
C SER A 132 7.24 -7.02 -5.28
N LEU A 133 8.36 -7.71 -5.52
CA LEU A 133 9.61 -7.08 -5.98
C LEU A 133 9.46 -6.51 -7.39
N ILE A 134 8.69 -7.17 -8.26
CA ILE A 134 8.39 -6.65 -9.60
C ILE A 134 7.58 -5.35 -9.48
N THR A 135 6.63 -5.29 -8.55
CA THR A 135 5.85 -4.06 -8.32
C THR A 135 6.73 -2.94 -7.79
N ALA A 136 7.68 -3.23 -6.89
CA ALA A 136 8.64 -2.25 -6.40
C ALA A 136 9.56 -1.73 -7.53
N GLU A 137 10.05 -2.61 -8.40
CA GLU A 137 10.86 -2.23 -9.57
C GLU A 137 10.07 -1.37 -10.57
N LEU A 138 8.78 -1.66 -10.76
CA LEU A 138 7.89 -0.84 -11.60
C LEU A 138 7.65 0.55 -10.98
N ALA A 139 7.46 0.63 -9.67
CA ALA A 139 7.31 1.92 -8.96
C ALA A 139 8.57 2.78 -9.13
N GLU A 140 9.76 2.22 -8.93
CA GLU A 140 11.04 2.87 -9.20
C GLU A 140 11.11 3.39 -10.65
N GLY A 141 10.73 2.55 -11.62
CA GLY A 141 10.70 2.93 -13.04
C GLY A 141 9.72 4.06 -13.39
N TYR A 142 8.69 4.26 -12.58
CA TYR A 142 7.73 5.38 -12.69
C TYR A 142 8.09 6.56 -11.80
N HIS A 143 9.25 6.56 -11.15
CA HIS A 143 9.69 7.58 -10.19
C HIS A 143 8.69 7.77 -9.04
N ARG A 144 8.11 6.64 -8.56
CA ARG A 144 7.25 6.58 -7.39
C ARG A 144 8.06 6.09 -6.20
N ASP A 145 7.78 6.63 -5.03
CA ASP A 145 8.45 6.25 -3.81
C ASP A 145 8.15 4.79 -3.45
N CYS A 146 9.17 4.09 -2.99
CA CYS A 146 9.05 2.71 -2.54
C CYS A 146 9.57 2.60 -1.10
N PHE A 147 8.79 1.90 -0.28
CA PHE A 147 9.09 1.66 1.13
C PHE A 147 8.99 0.17 1.42
N ALA A 148 9.77 -0.33 2.38
CA ALA A 148 9.70 -1.71 2.79
C ALA A 148 9.84 -1.85 4.31
N PHE A 149 9.00 -2.69 4.90
CA PHE A 149 9.15 -3.07 6.29
C PHE A 149 10.32 -4.07 6.43
N PRO A 150 11.25 -3.83 7.34
CA PRO A 150 12.34 -4.76 7.59
C PRO A 150 11.82 -5.98 8.35
N GLY A 151 12.57 -7.06 8.28
CA GLY A 151 12.29 -8.25 9.09
C GLY A 151 13.57 -8.99 9.44
N ARG A 152 13.44 -10.14 10.10
CA ARG A 152 14.61 -10.92 10.52
C ARG A 152 15.36 -11.46 9.30
N ILE A 153 16.67 -11.47 9.36
CA ILE A 153 17.55 -11.86 8.24
C ILE A 153 17.35 -13.31 7.78
N ASN A 154 16.88 -14.19 8.67
CA ASN A 154 16.68 -15.61 8.36
C ASN A 154 15.23 -15.94 7.93
N ASP A 155 14.29 -15.02 8.09
CA ASP A 155 12.89 -15.23 7.74
C ASP A 155 12.72 -15.16 6.22
N GLU A 156 12.09 -16.17 5.63
CA GLU A 156 11.95 -16.32 4.18
C GLU A 156 11.30 -15.10 3.54
N TYR A 157 10.21 -14.59 4.13
CA TYR A 157 9.45 -13.45 3.58
C TYR A 157 9.97 -12.08 4.01
N SER A 158 11.06 -12.02 4.77
CA SER A 158 11.78 -10.78 5.06
C SER A 158 12.93 -10.52 4.10
N LYS A 159 13.46 -11.56 3.42
CA LYS A 159 14.65 -11.46 2.56
C LYS A 159 14.46 -10.47 1.42
N GLY A 160 13.30 -10.44 0.79
CA GLY A 160 13.00 -9.53 -0.31
C GLY A 160 12.96 -8.07 0.15
N CYS A 161 12.26 -7.77 1.25
CA CYS A 161 12.20 -6.43 1.84
C CYS A 161 13.58 -5.95 2.27
N ASN A 162 14.32 -6.79 3.02
CA ASN A 162 15.69 -6.45 3.46
C ASN A 162 16.64 -6.21 2.27
N ARG A 163 16.46 -6.93 1.15
CA ARG A 163 17.21 -6.71 -0.07
C ARG A 163 16.88 -5.36 -0.72
N LEU A 164 15.58 -5.02 -0.84
CA LEU A 164 15.17 -3.72 -1.38
C LEU A 164 15.78 -2.56 -0.58
N ILE A 165 15.76 -2.66 0.75
CA ILE A 165 16.33 -1.65 1.66
C ILE A 165 17.85 -1.59 1.48
N ARG A 166 18.55 -2.72 1.52
CA ARG A 166 20.00 -2.80 1.36
C ARG A 166 20.47 -2.21 0.03
N ASP A 167 19.72 -2.48 -1.05
CA ASP A 167 20.08 -2.07 -2.41
C ASP A 167 19.58 -0.64 -2.73
N ASN A 168 19.07 0.10 -1.73
CA ASN A 168 18.50 1.45 -1.84
C ASN A 168 17.37 1.56 -2.89
N LYS A 169 16.62 0.46 -3.10
CA LYS A 169 15.43 0.41 -3.96
C LYS A 169 14.13 0.70 -3.20
N ALA A 170 14.18 0.66 -1.88
CA ALA A 170 13.10 1.05 -1.00
C ALA A 170 13.66 1.70 0.27
N SER A 171 13.02 2.76 0.73
CA SER A 171 13.30 3.34 2.04
C SER A 171 12.79 2.41 3.13
N LEU A 172 13.55 2.30 4.23
CA LEU A 172 13.13 1.55 5.40
C LEU A 172 11.91 2.23 6.03
N LEU A 173 10.89 1.44 6.35
CA LEU A 173 9.66 1.90 6.98
C LEU A 173 9.44 1.14 8.30
N LEU A 174 9.18 1.86 9.38
CA LEU A 174 8.89 1.28 10.69
C LEU A 174 7.47 1.62 11.16
N SER A 175 6.90 2.73 10.69
CA SER A 175 5.61 3.24 11.15
C SER A 175 4.86 4.00 10.03
N ALA A 176 3.59 4.35 10.31
CA ALA A 176 2.81 5.21 9.43
C ALA A 176 3.32 6.67 9.47
N GLU A 177 3.85 7.12 10.60
CA GLU A 177 4.48 8.42 10.76
C GLU A 177 5.68 8.58 9.85
N ASP A 178 6.53 7.54 9.73
CA ASP A 178 7.70 7.55 8.83
C ASP A 178 7.26 7.76 7.38
N LEU A 179 6.17 7.08 6.94
CA LEU A 179 5.63 7.25 5.60
C LEU A 179 5.16 8.69 5.38
N VAL A 180 4.32 9.20 6.27
CA VAL A 180 3.73 10.54 6.16
C VAL A 180 4.82 11.61 6.15
N GLN A 181 5.85 11.45 6.98
CA GLN A 181 7.01 12.35 7.02
C GLN A 181 7.84 12.28 5.74
N ALA A 182 8.17 11.08 5.26
CA ALA A 182 8.97 10.88 4.05
C ALA A 182 8.27 11.42 2.80
N MET A 183 6.94 11.26 2.72
CA MET A 183 6.12 11.77 1.63
C MET A 183 5.83 13.27 1.73
N GLY A 184 6.19 13.94 2.84
CA GLY A 184 5.87 15.34 3.06
C GLY A 184 4.36 15.61 3.18
N TRP A 185 3.55 14.61 3.56
CA TRP A 185 2.12 14.78 3.74
C TRP A 185 1.83 15.56 5.02
N ASN A 186 0.90 16.51 4.93
CA ASN A 186 0.57 17.33 6.09
C ASN A 186 -0.12 16.49 7.18
N ILE A 187 0.54 16.30 8.31
CA ILE A 187 -0.11 15.79 9.52
C ILE A 187 -1.08 16.88 9.99
N PRO A 188 -2.36 16.58 10.26
CA PRO A 188 -3.26 17.53 10.87
C PRO A 188 -2.69 17.95 12.23
N THR A 189 -2.04 19.09 12.30
CA THR A 189 -1.60 19.64 13.58
C THR A 189 -2.84 19.96 14.39
N THR A 190 -3.07 19.23 15.47
CA THR A 190 -4.01 19.65 16.51
C THR A 190 -3.68 21.10 16.87
N SER A 191 -4.67 21.97 16.85
CA SER A 191 -4.60 23.43 16.86
C SER A 191 -3.92 24.09 18.07
N SER A 192 -3.09 23.40 18.85
CA SER A 192 -2.42 23.91 20.04
C SER A 192 -0.95 24.36 19.81
N GLU A 193 -0.31 24.01 18.70
CA GLU A 193 1.10 24.40 18.47
C GLU A 193 1.31 25.61 17.54
N LYS A 194 0.27 26.10 16.86
CA LYS A 194 0.40 27.23 15.91
C LYS A 194 0.61 28.61 16.57
N VAL A 195 0.57 28.72 17.89
CA VAL A 195 0.64 30.05 18.58
C VAL A 195 2.07 30.42 18.99
N ASN A 196 3.03 29.51 19.05
CA ASN A 196 4.34 29.83 19.66
C ASN A 196 5.48 30.10 18.65
N VAL A 197 5.38 29.81 17.38
CA VAL A 197 6.50 30.04 16.43
C VAL A 197 6.52 31.48 15.89
N GLN A 198 5.38 32.17 15.86
CA GLN A 198 5.32 33.55 15.35
C GLN A 198 5.65 34.64 16.38
N ARG A 199 5.70 34.30 17.67
CA ARG A 199 6.02 35.29 18.73
C ARG A 199 7.51 35.43 19.05
N SER A 200 8.37 34.49 18.68
CA SER A 200 9.80 34.57 18.97
C SER A 200 10.61 35.37 17.95
N LEU A 201 10.05 35.68 16.76
CA LEU A 201 10.74 36.41 15.70
C LEU A 201 10.65 37.93 15.76
N PHE A 202 9.90 38.49 16.75
CA PHE A 202 9.69 39.94 16.87
C PHE A 202 10.09 40.53 18.22
N LEU A 203 10.85 39.81 19.05
CA LEU A 203 11.26 40.32 20.37
C LEU A 203 12.76 40.68 20.49
N ASP A 204 13.53 40.60 19.37
CA ASP A 204 14.93 41.00 19.31
C ASP A 204 15.18 42.04 18.19
N LEU A 205 14.43 43.18 18.25
CA LEU A 205 14.74 44.42 17.53
C LEU A 205 14.53 45.61 18.45
#